data_8d40bd1492e1715a847348b90b89cf6d
#
_entry.id   8d40bd1492e1715a847348b90b89cf6d
#
_cell.length_a   1.000
_cell.length_b   1.000
_cell.length_c   1.000
_cell.angle_alpha   90.00
_cell.angle_beta   90.00
_cell.angle_gamma   90.00
#
_symmetry.space_group_name_H-M   'P 1'
#
loop_
_entity.id
_entity.type
_entity.pdbx_description
1 polymer ?
#
loop_
_entity_poly.entity_id
_entity_poly.type
_entity_poly.pdbx_seq_one_letter_code
_entity_poly.pdbx_strand_id
1 'polypeptide(L)'
;GGVWKSQDYGINWNNISDGFFKTGTVGAIAVSESDENVVVVGMGEHAARGVMTSMGDGVYISTDAGKSWNHIGLKNSYHISDVIIHPENPKIIFVSVQGSQYGPSKDRGVFKTVDGGNTWKKVLYVNQNVGASSISMDMTNPRVIYASMWEHSRTPWQIRSGGKNSGIYKSSDGGETWIKLKNGFPKEFGKSGISVSRANPNLVYVILEAEGEKGGLYKSSDKGENWKLVNNERINIARSWYYMEVFADPQDENTVYVLNAPVMKSIDGGKSFKKVDTPHGDNHHLWINPMNNNIMINSNDGGANITTDAGRSWSTQKNQPTSQFYRVIADSQTPYHVYGGQQDNSAIGIKNRTYGGGISWKDWYSVAGCESAFLAFDDKDPETVYGGCYQGIIERWDRKTGVSKQIKEYPELSLGNVPKDFKYRFNWNAPILTSPQNSNIIYHAGNVVFKSSDKGNNWEIISGDLTRNEKNKHGEGGTPYTNEAAGGENYNTIMSLAISKKDGDVIWAGTDDGLIHLTKNGGKNWVNITPKGLKPGIINSIDLSWFLKCSDGSH
;
A
#
# COMPACT_ATOMS: atom_id res chain seq x y z
N GLY A 1 -7.27 2.97 10.08
CA GLY A 1 -6.13 3.88 10.10
C GLY A 1 -5.94 4.58 11.43
N GLY A 2 -5.21 5.68 11.41
CA GLY A 2 -4.92 6.48 12.60
C GLY A 2 -3.78 5.95 13.46
N VAL A 3 -3.71 6.44 14.71
CA VAL A 3 -2.69 6.09 15.70
C VAL A 3 -3.30 5.26 16.82
N TRP A 4 -2.63 4.17 17.15
CA TRP A 4 -3.04 3.25 18.19
C TRP A 4 -1.96 3.15 19.25
N LYS A 5 -2.36 3.07 20.52
CA LYS A 5 -1.48 2.99 21.67
C LYS A 5 -1.72 1.71 22.46
N SER A 6 -0.65 1.00 22.77
CA SER A 6 -0.63 -0.10 23.72
C SER A 6 0.18 0.31 24.95
N GLN A 7 -0.24 -0.17 26.14
CA GLN A 7 0.46 0.02 27.42
C GLN A 7 0.89 -1.34 28.03
N ASP A 8 0.70 -2.42 27.29
CA ASP A 8 0.88 -3.80 27.75
C ASP A 8 1.53 -4.68 26.67
N TYR A 9 2.49 -4.13 25.95
CA TYR A 9 3.28 -4.81 24.91
C TYR A 9 2.42 -5.42 23.79
N GLY A 10 1.35 -4.74 23.39
CA GLY A 10 0.51 -5.14 22.26
C GLY A 10 -0.59 -6.16 22.59
N ILE A 11 -0.88 -6.39 23.88
CA ILE A 11 -2.02 -7.22 24.31
C ILE A 11 -3.33 -6.48 24.05
N ASN A 12 -3.36 -5.18 24.37
CA ASN A 12 -4.50 -4.29 24.09
C ASN A 12 -4.04 -3.05 23.32
N TRP A 13 -4.90 -2.59 22.41
CA TRP A 13 -4.67 -1.41 21.60
C TRP A 13 -5.85 -0.45 21.71
N ASN A 14 -5.57 0.83 21.95
CA ASN A 14 -6.56 1.89 22.00
C ASN A 14 -6.30 2.88 20.87
N ASN A 15 -7.31 3.20 20.07
CA ASN A 15 -7.22 4.29 19.12
C ASN A 15 -7.15 5.61 19.90
N ILE A 16 -6.15 6.44 19.56
CA ILE A 16 -5.92 7.73 20.22
C ILE A 16 -5.99 8.91 19.24
N SER A 17 -6.42 8.68 18.03
CA SER A 17 -6.45 9.70 16.96
C SER A 17 -7.84 9.96 16.37
N ASP A 18 -8.84 9.12 16.66
CA ASP A 18 -10.19 9.30 16.14
C ASP A 18 -10.80 10.62 16.63
N GLY A 19 -11.44 11.34 15.71
CA GLY A 19 -11.99 12.67 15.96
C GLY A 19 -11.01 13.83 15.78
N PHE A 20 -9.71 13.57 15.67
CA PHE A 20 -8.68 14.59 15.45
C PHE A 20 -8.17 14.66 14.01
N PHE A 21 -7.85 13.50 13.40
CA PHE A 21 -7.28 13.44 12.06
C PHE A 21 -8.37 13.54 10.99
N LYS A 22 -8.09 14.31 9.95
CA LYS A 22 -9.00 14.48 8.80
C LYS A 22 -8.80 13.42 7.73
N THR A 23 -7.63 12.77 7.71
CA THR A 23 -7.27 11.70 6.79
C THR A 23 -6.92 10.44 7.59
N GLY A 24 -7.13 9.25 7.00
CA GLY A 24 -7.02 7.99 7.74
C GLY A 24 -5.63 7.38 7.75
N THR A 25 -4.73 7.79 6.85
CA THR A 25 -3.43 7.14 6.67
C THR A 25 -2.31 7.90 7.35
N VAL A 26 -1.48 7.18 8.09
CA VAL A 26 -0.26 7.66 8.74
C VAL A 26 0.93 7.13 7.96
N GLY A 27 1.82 8.03 7.53
CA GLY A 27 3.05 7.67 6.83
C GLY A 27 4.25 7.55 7.77
N ALA A 28 4.27 8.34 8.84
CA ALA A 28 5.36 8.33 9.81
C ALA A 28 4.90 8.75 11.20
N ILE A 29 5.58 8.25 12.23
CA ILE A 29 5.34 8.61 13.63
C ILE A 29 6.67 8.68 14.38
N ALA A 30 6.82 9.70 15.22
CA ALA A 30 7.96 9.84 16.13
C ALA A 30 7.50 10.24 17.52
N VAL A 31 8.13 9.68 18.54
CA VAL A 31 7.98 10.07 19.94
C VAL A 31 9.28 10.75 20.38
N SER A 32 9.17 11.87 21.10
CA SER A 32 10.35 12.57 21.59
C SER A 32 11.06 11.78 22.68
N GLU A 33 12.39 11.68 22.57
CA GLU A 33 13.23 11.03 23.61
C GLU A 33 13.38 11.89 24.87
N SER A 34 13.27 13.22 24.74
CA SER A 34 13.38 14.15 25.89
C SER A 34 12.04 14.46 26.57
N ASP A 35 10.92 14.17 25.94
CA ASP A 35 9.57 14.35 26.48
C ASP A 35 8.59 13.38 25.81
N GLU A 36 8.30 12.27 26.47
CA GLU A 36 7.42 11.21 25.96
C GLU A 36 5.96 11.64 25.71
N ASN A 37 5.56 12.83 26.21
CA ASN A 37 4.26 13.40 25.92
C ASN A 37 4.20 13.98 24.50
N VAL A 38 5.35 14.29 23.91
CA VAL A 38 5.41 14.85 22.55
C VAL A 38 5.49 13.73 21.53
N VAL A 39 4.43 13.63 20.74
CA VAL A 39 4.32 12.68 19.61
C VAL A 39 4.00 13.46 18.34
N VAL A 40 4.72 13.19 17.27
CA VAL A 40 4.53 13.84 15.97
C VAL A 40 4.16 12.78 14.92
N VAL A 41 3.15 13.09 14.11
CA VAL A 41 2.63 12.20 13.07
C VAL A 41 2.63 12.92 11.73
N GLY A 42 3.24 12.29 10.73
CA GLY A 42 3.16 12.67 9.33
C GLY A 42 2.09 11.85 8.62
N MET A 43 1.18 12.54 7.92
CA MET A 43 0.05 11.91 7.26
C MET A 43 0.35 11.49 5.82
N GLY A 44 -0.42 10.54 5.31
CA GLY A 44 -0.37 10.03 3.95
C GLY A 44 0.46 8.74 3.83
N GLU A 45 -0.05 7.78 3.09
CA GLU A 45 0.62 6.50 2.83
C GLU A 45 1.88 6.72 1.99
N HIS A 46 3.07 6.41 2.51
CA HIS A 46 4.32 6.66 1.80
C HIS A 46 4.73 5.52 0.85
N ALA A 47 4.26 4.31 1.09
CA ALA A 47 4.47 3.19 0.18
C ALA A 47 3.73 3.43 -1.15
N ALA A 48 4.47 3.46 -2.27
CA ALA A 48 3.89 3.71 -3.58
C ALA A 48 3.20 2.44 -4.09
N ARG A 49 1.87 2.40 -4.03
CA ARG A 49 1.05 1.24 -4.42
C ARG A 49 0.52 1.37 -5.84
N GLY A 50 0.19 0.20 -6.46
CA GLY A 50 -0.39 0.11 -7.79
C GLY A 50 -1.81 0.65 -7.88
N VAL A 51 -2.65 0.18 -6.98
CA VAL A 51 -4.10 0.36 -7.10
C VAL A 51 -4.55 1.71 -6.55
N MET A 52 -4.10 2.07 -5.36
CA MET A 52 -4.50 3.29 -4.68
C MET A 52 -3.50 3.64 -3.59
N THR A 53 -3.17 4.92 -3.46
CA THR A 53 -2.35 5.46 -2.38
C THR A 53 -3.09 6.61 -1.73
N SER A 54 -3.40 6.48 -0.44
CA SER A 54 -4.18 7.46 0.30
C SER A 54 -3.35 8.69 0.67
N MET A 55 -3.85 9.86 0.33
CA MET A 55 -3.20 11.13 0.63
C MET A 55 -3.43 11.55 2.08
N GLY A 56 -2.43 12.20 2.66
CA GLY A 56 -2.51 12.89 3.94
C GLY A 56 -2.70 14.40 3.77
N ASP A 57 -2.90 15.07 4.90
CA ASP A 57 -3.14 16.51 4.96
C ASP A 57 -2.12 17.28 5.81
N GLY A 58 -0.95 16.70 6.05
CA GLY A 58 0.14 17.38 6.76
C GLY A 58 0.62 16.69 8.02
N VAL A 59 0.98 17.48 9.01
CA VAL A 59 1.60 17.03 10.25
C VAL A 59 0.70 17.33 11.44
N TYR A 60 0.59 16.37 12.34
CA TYR A 60 -0.10 16.54 13.64
C TYR A 60 0.90 16.34 14.78
N ILE A 61 0.68 17.05 15.89
CA ILE A 61 1.43 16.91 17.12
C ILE A 61 0.48 16.69 18.30
N SER A 62 0.88 15.80 19.19
CA SER A 62 0.36 15.70 20.55
C SER A 62 1.43 16.17 21.53
N THR A 63 1.04 16.82 22.61
CA THR A 63 1.89 17.21 23.73
C THR A 63 1.40 16.63 25.07
N ASP A 64 0.52 15.63 24.99
CA ASP A 64 -0.13 14.97 26.13
C ASP A 64 -0.20 13.45 25.97
N ALA A 65 0.81 12.87 25.29
CA ALA A 65 0.95 11.43 25.03
C ALA A 65 -0.21 10.83 24.21
N GLY A 66 -0.77 11.62 23.27
CA GLY A 66 -1.81 11.20 22.34
C GLY A 66 -3.24 11.38 22.84
N LYS A 67 -3.47 12.10 23.94
CA LYS A 67 -4.83 12.41 24.42
C LYS A 67 -5.52 13.45 23.54
N SER A 68 -4.76 14.38 22.99
CA SER A 68 -5.24 15.36 22.02
C SER A 68 -4.20 15.61 20.92
N TRP A 69 -4.66 16.09 19.76
CA TRP A 69 -3.81 16.33 18.60
C TRP A 69 -4.12 17.67 17.95
N ASN A 70 -3.07 18.38 17.56
CA ASN A 70 -3.14 19.63 16.83
C ASN A 70 -2.50 19.49 15.46
N HIS A 71 -3.16 19.98 14.40
CA HIS A 71 -2.59 20.08 13.08
C HIS A 71 -1.58 21.23 13.03
N ILE A 72 -0.32 20.95 12.72
CA ILE A 72 0.78 21.91 12.76
C ILE A 72 1.35 22.29 11.39
N GLY A 73 0.63 22.03 10.31
CA GLY A 73 1.01 22.53 8.97
C GLY A 73 1.34 21.47 7.95
N LEU A 74 2.05 21.90 6.89
CA LEU A 74 2.43 21.10 5.72
C LEU A 74 1.23 20.44 5.01
N LYS A 75 0.09 21.12 4.94
CA LYS A 75 -1.18 20.60 4.42
C LYS A 75 -1.10 19.99 3.03
N ASN A 76 -0.22 20.47 2.17
CA ASN A 76 -0.05 19.99 0.80
C ASN A 76 1.12 19.00 0.66
N SER A 77 1.55 18.36 1.74
CA SER A 77 2.63 17.36 1.70
C SER A 77 2.22 16.07 1.02
N TYR A 78 0.95 15.75 0.98
CA TYR A 78 0.32 14.52 0.46
C TYR A 78 0.82 13.24 1.12
N HIS A 79 2.13 12.97 1.06
CA HIS A 79 2.76 11.79 1.62
C HIS A 79 4.01 12.17 2.39
N ILE A 80 4.04 11.84 3.68
CA ILE A 80 5.17 12.04 4.57
C ILE A 80 5.79 10.67 4.83
N SER A 81 7.05 10.53 4.46
CA SER A 81 7.77 9.25 4.56
C SER A 81 8.45 9.06 5.91
N ASP A 82 8.85 10.16 6.57
CA ASP A 82 9.59 10.04 7.82
C ASP A 82 9.49 11.33 8.66
N VAL A 83 9.62 11.17 9.99
CA VAL A 83 9.62 12.27 10.97
C VAL A 83 10.71 12.01 12.01
N ILE A 84 11.55 13.00 12.26
CA ILE A 84 12.55 12.94 13.34
C ILE A 84 12.36 14.13 14.30
N ILE A 85 12.34 13.85 15.58
CA ILE A 85 12.38 14.85 16.65
C ILE A 85 13.81 14.90 17.20
N HIS A 86 14.33 16.11 17.38
CA HIS A 86 15.65 16.31 17.98
C HIS A 86 15.71 15.70 19.39
N PRO A 87 16.74 14.90 19.74
CA PRO A 87 16.76 14.12 20.98
C PRO A 87 16.67 14.96 22.27
N GLU A 88 17.17 16.17 22.25
CA GLU A 88 17.21 17.06 23.44
C GLU A 88 16.18 18.21 23.40
N ASN A 89 15.58 18.47 22.24
CA ASN A 89 14.64 19.61 22.10
C ASN A 89 13.43 19.23 21.24
N PRO A 90 12.28 18.91 21.83
CA PRO A 90 11.11 18.44 21.11
C PRO A 90 10.45 19.49 20.19
N LYS A 91 10.89 20.74 20.25
CA LYS A 91 10.43 21.79 19.32
C LYS A 91 11.16 21.77 17.99
N ILE A 92 12.30 21.08 17.89
CA ILE A 92 13.02 20.93 16.63
C ILE A 92 12.60 19.59 15.98
N ILE A 93 11.92 19.69 14.83
CA ILE A 93 11.35 18.55 14.13
C ILE A 93 11.75 18.63 12.65
N PHE A 94 12.14 17.49 12.10
CA PHE A 94 12.36 17.32 10.67
C PHE A 94 11.31 16.40 10.08
N VAL A 95 10.83 16.75 8.89
CA VAL A 95 9.79 15.98 8.17
C VAL A 95 10.25 15.74 6.74
N SER A 96 10.29 14.48 6.35
CA SER A 96 10.56 14.04 4.97
C SER A 96 9.28 14.00 4.18
N VAL A 97 9.15 14.91 3.21
CA VAL A 97 7.96 15.01 2.36
C VAL A 97 8.24 14.40 1.00
N GLN A 98 7.56 13.31 0.72
CA GLN A 98 7.59 12.64 -0.58
C GLN A 98 6.79 13.43 -1.62
N GLY A 99 5.73 14.12 -1.21
CA GLY A 99 4.85 14.92 -2.05
C GLY A 99 3.85 14.07 -2.84
N SER A 100 3.14 14.68 -3.78
CA SER A 100 2.19 13.94 -4.63
C SER A 100 2.91 12.90 -5.48
N GLN A 101 2.42 11.67 -5.48
CA GLN A 101 2.93 10.60 -6.34
C GLN A 101 2.43 10.72 -7.79
N TYR A 102 1.30 11.40 -7.99
CA TYR A 102 0.60 11.47 -9.29
C TYR A 102 0.99 12.67 -10.14
N GLY A 103 1.96 13.46 -9.69
CA GLY A 103 2.44 14.61 -10.46
C GLY A 103 3.50 15.43 -9.74
N PRO A 104 4.06 16.42 -10.43
CA PRO A 104 5.02 17.34 -9.85
C PRO A 104 4.44 18.09 -8.65
N SER A 105 5.24 18.27 -7.59
CA SER A 105 4.82 19.00 -6.38
C SER A 105 5.94 19.92 -5.90
N LYS A 106 5.57 21.16 -5.60
CA LYS A 106 6.48 22.12 -4.97
C LYS A 106 6.73 21.81 -3.49
N ASP A 107 5.87 20.98 -2.89
CA ASP A 107 5.90 20.67 -1.46
C ASP A 107 6.70 19.39 -1.15
N ARG A 108 7.56 18.94 -2.06
CA ARG A 108 8.52 17.86 -1.87
C ARG A 108 9.78 18.35 -1.15
N GLY A 109 10.46 17.46 -0.43
CA GLY A 109 11.76 17.72 0.20
C GLY A 109 11.77 17.52 1.71
N VAL A 110 12.78 18.07 2.38
CA VAL A 110 12.87 18.04 3.85
C VAL A 110 12.46 19.40 4.42
N PHE A 111 11.58 19.36 5.41
CA PHE A 111 11.12 20.52 6.15
C PHE A 111 11.61 20.44 7.59
N LYS A 112 11.90 21.61 8.18
CA LYS A 112 12.35 21.78 9.56
C LYS A 112 11.50 22.81 10.26
N THR A 113 11.14 22.55 11.49
CA THR A 113 10.65 23.56 12.45
C THR A 113 11.62 23.66 13.62
N VAL A 114 11.66 24.81 14.29
CA VAL A 114 12.42 25.03 15.53
C VAL A 114 11.52 25.57 16.65
N ASP A 115 10.23 25.66 16.40
CA ASP A 115 9.23 26.27 17.29
C ASP A 115 8.01 25.35 17.55
N GLY A 116 8.21 24.03 17.38
CA GLY A 116 7.16 23.03 17.61
C GLY A 116 6.07 23.00 16.54
N GLY A 117 6.41 23.43 15.31
CA GLY A 117 5.50 23.38 14.16
C GLY A 117 4.69 24.65 13.92
N ASN A 118 4.94 25.74 14.66
CA ASN A 118 4.30 27.03 14.39
C ASN A 118 4.77 27.59 13.03
N THR A 119 6.05 27.40 12.70
CA THR A 119 6.62 27.76 11.40
C THR A 119 7.44 26.62 10.81
N TRP A 120 7.45 26.54 9.48
CA TRP A 120 8.18 25.51 8.73
C TRP A 120 9.10 26.13 7.69
N LYS A 121 10.35 25.68 7.66
CA LYS A 121 11.34 26.03 6.63
C LYS A 121 11.62 24.79 5.78
N LYS A 122 11.53 24.89 4.46
CA LYS A 122 12.03 23.87 3.55
C LYS A 122 13.55 23.97 3.50
N VAL A 123 14.25 22.99 4.08
CA VAL A 123 15.71 23.03 4.26
C VAL A 123 16.45 22.22 3.19
N LEU A 124 15.79 21.25 2.53
CA LEU A 124 16.32 20.53 1.39
C LEU A 124 15.27 20.41 0.30
N TYR A 125 15.61 20.86 -0.89
CA TYR A 125 14.77 20.76 -2.09
C TYR A 125 15.62 20.55 -3.33
N VAL A 126 15.29 19.55 -4.14
CA VAL A 126 16.00 19.26 -5.41
C VAL A 126 15.21 19.83 -6.58
N ASN A 127 14.00 19.32 -6.80
CA ASN A 127 13.04 19.84 -7.79
C ASN A 127 11.64 19.24 -7.54
N GLN A 128 10.66 19.62 -8.33
CA GLN A 128 9.27 19.22 -8.16
C GLN A 128 8.97 17.73 -8.38
N ASN A 129 9.93 16.94 -8.89
CA ASN A 129 9.79 15.50 -9.13
C ASN A 129 10.54 14.65 -8.09
N VAL A 130 11.31 15.29 -7.19
CA VAL A 130 12.15 14.62 -6.20
C VAL A 130 11.65 14.88 -4.79
N GLY A 131 11.16 13.86 -4.12
CA GLY A 131 10.73 13.91 -2.73
C GLY A 131 11.73 13.26 -1.79
N ALA A 132 11.61 13.50 -0.49
CA ALA A 132 12.40 12.80 0.51
C ALA A 132 11.74 11.45 0.81
N SER A 133 12.49 10.35 0.74
CA SER A 133 12.01 8.99 1.03
C SER A 133 12.41 8.50 2.43
N SER A 134 13.49 9.05 3.01
CA SER A 134 13.95 8.70 4.34
C SER A 134 14.88 9.78 4.88
N ILE A 135 14.96 9.91 6.20
CA ILE A 135 15.88 10.81 6.90
C ILE A 135 16.43 10.10 8.14
N SER A 136 17.71 10.34 8.47
CA SER A 136 18.32 9.77 9.67
C SER A 136 19.27 10.78 10.31
N MET A 137 19.23 10.86 11.63
CA MET A 137 20.02 11.79 12.43
C MET A 137 21.04 11.02 13.29
N ASP A 138 22.24 11.55 13.41
CA ASP A 138 23.15 11.11 14.46
C ASP A 138 22.61 11.58 15.82
N MET A 139 22.00 10.68 16.57
CA MET A 139 21.36 10.99 17.84
C MET A 139 22.34 11.40 18.94
N THR A 140 23.66 11.21 18.73
CA THR A 140 24.72 11.70 19.62
C THR A 140 25.27 13.06 19.22
N ASN A 141 25.04 13.45 17.95
CA ASN A 141 25.37 14.77 17.42
C ASN A 141 24.29 15.24 16.43
N PRO A 142 23.17 15.78 16.90
CA PRO A 142 22.00 16.13 16.08
C PRO A 142 22.24 17.17 14.99
N ARG A 143 23.44 17.74 14.91
CA ARG A 143 23.85 18.58 13.77
C ARG A 143 24.13 17.78 12.50
N VAL A 144 24.42 16.49 12.64
CA VAL A 144 24.71 15.59 11.52
C VAL A 144 23.42 14.85 11.13
N ILE A 145 22.95 15.10 9.92
CA ILE A 145 21.69 14.57 9.40
C ILE A 145 21.91 14.08 7.98
N TYR A 146 21.28 12.97 7.63
CA TYR A 146 21.30 12.42 6.28
C TYR A 146 19.87 12.34 5.75
N ALA A 147 19.69 12.61 4.46
CA ALA A 147 18.42 12.51 3.79
C ALA A 147 18.54 11.78 2.47
N SER A 148 17.63 10.88 2.20
CA SER A 148 17.44 10.20 0.94
C SER A 148 16.42 10.93 0.09
N MET A 149 16.82 11.36 -1.11
CA MET A 149 15.98 12.09 -2.05
C MET A 149 15.68 11.22 -3.26
N TRP A 150 14.43 11.00 -3.55
CA TRP A 150 13.92 10.05 -4.53
C TRP A 150 13.13 10.74 -5.65
N GLU A 151 13.61 10.59 -6.89
CA GLU A 151 12.88 10.99 -8.09
C GLU A 151 11.85 9.92 -8.42
N HIS A 152 10.56 10.26 -8.37
CA HIS A 152 9.48 9.29 -8.58
C HIS A 152 8.22 9.92 -9.15
N SER A 153 7.44 9.08 -9.84
CA SER A 153 6.10 9.40 -10.28
C SER A 153 5.27 8.13 -10.49
N ARG A 154 3.94 8.26 -10.37
CA ARG A 154 3.00 7.16 -10.49
C ARG A 154 1.93 7.49 -11.53
N THR A 155 1.62 6.51 -12.37
CA THR A 155 0.44 6.48 -13.24
C THR A 155 -0.34 5.19 -12.94
N PRO A 156 -1.61 5.04 -13.40
CA PRO A 156 -2.35 3.79 -13.18
C PRO A 156 -1.67 2.54 -13.74
N TRP A 157 -0.81 2.68 -14.73
CA TRP A 157 -0.14 1.57 -15.44
C TRP A 157 1.36 1.42 -15.12
N GLN A 158 1.95 2.35 -14.36
CA GLN A 158 3.39 2.30 -14.14
C GLN A 158 3.84 3.15 -12.95
N ILE A 159 4.80 2.66 -12.20
CA ILE A 159 5.61 3.46 -11.31
C ILE A 159 6.97 3.74 -11.94
N ARG A 160 7.41 4.99 -11.90
CA ARG A 160 8.80 5.37 -12.16
C ARG A 160 9.51 5.58 -10.83
N SER A 161 10.51 4.74 -10.56
CA SER A 161 11.30 4.76 -9.33
C SER A 161 12.75 5.05 -9.66
N GLY A 162 13.14 6.32 -9.57
CA GLY A 162 14.53 6.76 -9.74
C GLY A 162 14.85 7.57 -10.97
N GLY A 163 16.06 8.02 -11.00
CA GLY A 163 16.64 8.87 -12.05
C GLY A 163 17.85 9.66 -11.56
N LYS A 164 18.40 10.49 -12.44
CA LYS A 164 19.62 11.30 -12.20
C LYS A 164 19.53 12.28 -11.03
N ASN A 165 18.31 12.64 -10.64
CA ASN A 165 18.09 13.62 -9.57
C ASN A 165 17.90 12.96 -8.20
N SER A 166 17.79 11.64 -8.11
CA SER A 166 17.86 10.92 -6.83
C SER A 166 19.24 11.13 -6.20
N GLY A 167 19.31 11.07 -4.87
CA GLY A 167 20.59 11.28 -4.20
C GLY A 167 20.51 11.15 -2.69
N ILE A 168 21.66 10.85 -2.09
CA ILE A 168 21.86 10.90 -0.64
C ILE A 168 22.52 12.23 -0.31
N TYR A 169 21.99 12.90 0.70
CA TYR A 169 22.45 14.22 1.15
C TYR A 169 22.85 14.17 2.61
N LYS A 170 23.86 14.95 2.99
CA LYS A 170 24.35 15.11 4.36
C LYS A 170 24.33 16.57 4.75
N SER A 171 23.86 16.87 5.93
CA SER A 171 24.06 18.13 6.63
C SER A 171 24.99 17.91 7.83
N SER A 172 25.83 18.89 8.15
CA SER A 172 26.70 18.89 9.34
C SER A 172 26.43 20.10 10.25
N ASP A 173 25.39 20.86 9.95
CA ASP A 173 25.05 22.12 10.63
C ASP A 173 23.59 22.17 11.13
N GLY A 174 22.99 21.00 11.36
CA GLY A 174 21.61 20.91 11.85
C GLY A 174 20.55 21.17 10.76
N GLY A 175 20.87 20.83 9.51
CA GLY A 175 19.95 20.94 8.40
C GLY A 175 19.91 22.32 7.71
N GLU A 176 20.86 23.22 8.01
CA GLU A 176 20.90 24.53 7.37
C GLU A 176 21.48 24.46 5.95
N THR A 177 22.52 23.65 5.77
CA THR A 177 23.12 23.36 4.44
C THR A 177 23.24 21.87 4.19
N TRP A 178 23.23 21.47 2.91
CA TRP A 178 23.22 20.06 2.49
C TRP A 178 24.19 19.82 1.33
N ILE A 179 24.95 18.74 1.43
CA ILE A 179 25.90 18.30 0.40
C ILE A 179 25.43 16.96 -0.16
N LYS A 180 25.34 16.83 -1.50
CA LYS A 180 25.05 15.55 -2.15
C LYS A 180 26.27 14.63 -2.08
N LEU A 181 26.12 13.48 -1.47
CA LEU A 181 27.14 12.44 -1.37
C LEU A 181 27.25 11.68 -2.71
N LYS A 182 28.47 11.36 -3.16
CA LYS A 182 28.71 10.75 -4.47
C LYS A 182 29.69 9.58 -4.43
N ASN A 183 30.60 9.56 -3.46
CA ASN A 183 31.73 8.61 -3.44
C ASN A 183 31.25 7.19 -3.14
N GLY A 184 31.34 6.30 -4.14
CA GLY A 184 30.99 4.89 -4.00
C GLY A 184 29.55 4.52 -4.38
N PHE A 185 28.67 5.50 -4.64
CA PHE A 185 27.31 5.24 -5.13
C PHE A 185 27.24 5.16 -6.66
N PRO A 186 26.25 4.44 -7.23
CA PRO A 186 25.89 4.55 -8.64
C PRO A 186 25.55 6.01 -9.00
N LYS A 187 25.75 6.38 -10.27
CA LYS A 187 25.40 7.73 -10.76
C LYS A 187 23.91 8.01 -10.68
N GLU A 188 23.10 6.99 -10.90
CA GLU A 188 21.64 7.02 -10.89
C GLU A 188 21.12 5.83 -10.10
N PHE A 189 20.07 6.06 -9.30
CA PHE A 189 19.42 5.04 -8.49
C PHE A 189 17.98 5.42 -8.16
N GLY A 190 17.23 4.46 -7.67
CA GLY A 190 15.82 4.57 -7.31
C GLY A 190 15.56 4.98 -5.87
N LYS A 191 14.56 4.35 -5.26
CA LYS A 191 14.26 4.54 -3.84
C LYS A 191 15.48 4.15 -3.00
N SER A 192 15.65 4.82 -1.89
CA SER A 192 16.67 4.48 -0.90
C SER A 192 16.19 4.77 0.52
N GLY A 193 16.63 3.94 1.47
CA GLY A 193 16.49 4.13 2.91
C GLY A 193 17.86 4.38 3.54
N ILE A 194 17.91 5.10 4.66
CA ILE A 194 19.16 5.46 5.32
C ILE A 194 19.06 5.33 6.84
N SER A 195 20.12 4.82 7.47
CA SER A 195 20.20 4.68 8.93
C SER A 195 21.61 4.95 9.45
N VAL A 196 21.73 5.89 10.39
CA VAL A 196 22.94 6.13 11.16
C VAL A 196 22.97 5.17 12.35
N SER A 197 24.09 4.48 12.57
CA SER A 197 24.24 3.63 13.75
C SER A 197 24.37 4.49 15.00
N ARG A 198 23.47 4.29 15.97
CA ARG A 198 23.54 4.95 17.27
C ARG A 198 24.70 4.37 18.12
N ALA A 199 24.98 3.08 17.97
CA ALA A 199 26.09 2.41 18.67
C ALA A 199 27.46 2.91 18.20
N ASN A 200 27.57 3.31 16.91
CA ASN A 200 28.78 3.89 16.34
C ASN A 200 28.44 4.86 15.21
N PRO A 201 28.34 6.17 15.47
CA PRO A 201 27.93 7.17 14.47
C PRO A 201 28.87 7.35 13.27
N ASN A 202 30.04 6.71 13.27
CA ASN A 202 30.87 6.64 12.06
C ASN A 202 30.27 5.71 11.00
N LEU A 203 29.41 4.75 11.45
CA LEU A 203 28.72 3.79 10.59
C LEU A 203 27.41 4.37 10.11
N VAL A 204 27.25 4.42 8.81
CA VAL A 204 26.01 4.81 8.15
C VAL A 204 25.67 3.75 7.09
N TYR A 205 24.42 3.33 7.07
CA TYR A 205 23.91 2.35 6.12
C TYR A 205 22.93 3.01 5.15
N VAL A 206 23.02 2.66 3.89
CA VAL A 206 22.07 3.04 2.83
C VAL A 206 21.69 1.80 2.06
N ILE A 207 20.41 1.47 2.02
CA ILE A 207 19.89 0.50 1.07
C ILE A 207 19.34 1.25 -0.12
N LEU A 208 19.65 0.82 -1.35
CA LEU A 208 19.17 1.51 -2.55
C LEU A 208 18.84 0.56 -3.71
N GLU A 209 17.86 0.98 -4.48
CA GLU A 209 17.47 0.41 -5.75
C GLU A 209 18.37 0.95 -6.87
N ALA A 210 18.95 0.08 -7.69
CA ALA A 210 19.74 0.49 -8.85
C ALA A 210 19.77 -0.60 -9.92
N GLU A 211 20.33 -0.27 -11.07
CA GLU A 211 20.46 -1.17 -12.20
C GLU A 211 21.36 -2.38 -11.88
N GLY A 212 20.86 -3.57 -12.18
CA GLY A 212 21.60 -4.83 -12.07
C GLY A 212 22.15 -5.07 -10.66
N GLU A 213 23.42 -5.45 -10.55
CA GLU A 213 24.08 -5.77 -9.29
C GLU A 213 24.51 -4.55 -8.47
N LYS A 214 24.20 -3.33 -8.92
CA LYS A 214 24.55 -2.10 -8.20
C LYS A 214 23.55 -1.76 -7.10
N GLY A 215 22.34 -2.34 -7.13
CA GLY A 215 21.36 -2.23 -6.05
C GLY A 215 21.78 -3.07 -4.84
N GLY A 216 21.47 -2.60 -3.63
CA GLY A 216 21.81 -3.31 -2.41
C GLY A 216 22.09 -2.42 -1.21
N LEU A 217 22.71 -3.02 -0.20
CA LEU A 217 23.12 -2.35 1.03
C LEU A 217 24.54 -1.77 0.88
N TYR A 218 24.65 -0.48 1.05
CA TYR A 218 25.90 0.27 1.13
C TYR A 218 26.20 0.64 2.57
N LYS A 219 27.48 0.59 2.92
CA LYS A 219 27.98 0.96 4.24
C LYS A 219 29.08 2.01 4.12
N SER A 220 29.02 3.03 4.94
CA SER A 220 30.11 3.95 5.24
C SER A 220 30.65 3.66 6.64
N SER A 221 31.96 3.81 6.84
CA SER A 221 32.63 3.73 8.15
C SER A 221 33.32 5.05 8.54
N ASP A 222 33.03 6.11 7.81
CA ASP A 222 33.65 7.44 7.95
C ASP A 222 32.63 8.57 7.87
N LYS A 223 31.46 8.37 8.48
CA LYS A 223 30.35 9.36 8.51
C LYS A 223 29.87 9.76 7.12
N GLY A 224 29.88 8.83 6.15
CA GLY A 224 29.34 9.05 4.82
C GLY A 224 30.29 9.70 3.81
N GLU A 225 31.59 9.79 4.10
CA GLU A 225 32.56 10.32 3.14
C GLU A 225 32.82 9.32 2.00
N ASN A 226 32.91 8.01 2.33
CA ASN A 226 33.09 6.93 1.37
C ASN A 226 32.09 5.79 1.62
N TRP A 227 31.63 5.17 0.52
CA TRP A 227 30.64 4.12 0.56
C TRP A 227 31.10 2.86 -0.15
N LYS A 228 30.73 1.70 0.40
CA LYS A 228 31.00 0.39 -0.20
C LYS A 228 29.71 -0.41 -0.24
N LEU A 229 29.41 -1.04 -1.37
CA LEU A 229 28.37 -2.07 -1.49
C LEU A 229 28.85 -3.28 -0.65
N VAL A 230 28.06 -3.68 0.34
CA VAL A 230 28.40 -4.79 1.26
C VAL A 230 27.50 -6.00 1.05
N ASN A 231 26.31 -5.81 0.48
CA ASN A 231 25.39 -6.89 0.13
C ASN A 231 24.47 -6.47 -1.02
N ASN A 232 24.28 -7.33 -2.01
CA ASN A 232 23.39 -7.11 -3.16
C ASN A 232 22.41 -8.26 -3.38
N GLU A 233 22.13 -9.03 -2.34
CA GLU A 233 21.13 -10.08 -2.43
C GLU A 233 19.75 -9.50 -2.78
N ARG A 234 19.14 -10.04 -3.83
CA ARG A 234 17.87 -9.55 -4.36
C ARG A 234 16.74 -9.51 -3.32
N ILE A 235 16.77 -10.42 -2.34
CA ILE A 235 15.75 -10.45 -1.29
C ILE A 235 15.69 -9.15 -0.48
N ASN A 236 16.80 -8.43 -0.36
CA ASN A 236 16.90 -7.18 0.37
C ASN A 236 16.39 -5.96 -0.43
N ILE A 237 16.29 -6.08 -1.76
CA ILE A 237 15.90 -4.99 -2.66
C ILE A 237 14.74 -5.35 -3.60
N ALA A 238 14.09 -6.49 -3.39
CA ALA A 238 12.92 -6.88 -4.16
C ALA A 238 11.78 -5.87 -3.93
N ARG A 239 11.10 -5.43 -5.01
CA ARG A 239 10.01 -4.46 -4.96
C ARG A 239 10.36 -3.18 -4.17
N SER A 240 11.53 -2.62 -4.48
CA SER A 240 12.21 -1.55 -3.74
C SER A 240 11.35 -0.33 -3.44
N TRP A 241 10.56 0.11 -4.40
CA TRP A 241 9.72 1.30 -4.31
C TRP A 241 8.52 1.13 -3.35
N TYR A 242 8.17 -0.11 -2.97
CA TYR A 242 7.08 -0.41 -2.03
C TYR A 242 7.60 -0.60 -0.59
N TYR A 243 8.62 -1.46 -0.43
CA TYR A 243 9.29 -1.69 0.87
C TYR A 243 10.64 -0.96 0.93
N MET A 244 11.65 -1.66 1.37
CA MET A 244 13.07 -1.36 1.35
C MET A 244 13.44 -0.20 2.27
N GLU A 245 13.52 -0.55 3.56
CA GLU A 245 14.05 0.31 4.60
C GLU A 245 15.22 -0.38 5.31
N VAL A 246 16.09 0.39 5.97
CA VAL A 246 17.24 -0.11 6.72
C VAL A 246 17.27 0.51 8.12
N PHE A 247 17.57 -0.31 9.13
CA PHE A 247 17.63 0.09 10.53
C PHE A 247 18.87 -0.49 11.17
N ALA A 248 19.78 0.37 11.63
CA ALA A 248 20.93 -0.02 12.43
C ALA A 248 20.49 -0.26 13.87
N ASP A 249 20.99 -1.32 14.49
CA ASP A 249 20.73 -1.59 15.90
C ASP A 249 21.35 -0.48 16.76
N PRO A 250 20.61 0.07 17.73
CA PRO A 250 21.09 1.20 18.53
C PRO A 250 22.16 0.82 19.57
N GLN A 251 22.34 -0.46 19.87
CA GLN A 251 23.29 -0.95 20.88
C GLN A 251 24.41 -1.83 20.31
N ASP A 252 24.24 -2.39 19.09
CA ASP A 252 25.24 -3.24 18.44
C ASP A 252 25.60 -2.70 17.04
N GLU A 253 26.81 -2.21 16.89
CA GLU A 253 27.31 -1.64 15.63
C GLU A 253 27.37 -2.63 14.45
N ASN A 254 27.35 -3.93 14.71
CA ASN A 254 27.40 -4.97 13.69
C ASN A 254 26.03 -5.49 13.29
N THR A 255 24.99 -5.16 14.06
CA THR A 255 23.63 -5.58 13.76
C THR A 255 22.89 -4.53 12.93
N VAL A 256 22.33 -4.99 11.81
CA VAL A 256 21.50 -4.16 10.93
C VAL A 256 20.32 -4.98 10.38
N TYR A 257 19.18 -4.34 10.29
CA TYR A 257 17.96 -4.91 9.74
C TYR A 257 17.63 -4.26 8.39
N VAL A 258 17.20 -5.06 7.45
CA VAL A 258 16.62 -4.62 6.18
C VAL A 258 15.19 -5.12 6.10
N LEU A 259 14.27 -4.21 5.84
CA LEU A 259 12.87 -4.53 5.66
C LEU A 259 12.53 -4.61 4.18
N ASN A 260 11.82 -5.66 3.87
CA ASN A 260 11.25 -5.94 2.57
C ASN A 260 9.98 -6.79 2.81
N ALA A 261 9.56 -7.65 1.87
CA ALA A 261 8.54 -8.65 2.19
C ALA A 261 8.91 -9.42 3.47
N PRO A 262 10.11 -10.03 3.64
CA PRO A 262 10.60 -10.46 4.95
C PRO A 262 11.37 -9.36 5.69
N VAL A 263 11.48 -9.47 7.00
CA VAL A 263 12.50 -8.80 7.79
C VAL A 263 13.79 -9.61 7.71
N MET A 264 14.88 -8.96 7.33
CA MET A 264 16.20 -9.56 7.22
C MET A 264 17.13 -8.97 8.27
N LYS A 265 17.86 -9.80 9.01
CA LYS A 265 18.81 -9.39 10.06
C LYS A 265 20.23 -9.81 9.70
N SER A 266 21.16 -8.89 9.78
CA SER A 266 22.61 -9.13 9.74
C SER A 266 23.20 -8.88 11.12
N ILE A 267 24.24 -9.64 11.46
CA ILE A 267 25.04 -9.47 12.68
C ILE A 267 26.54 -9.30 12.35
N ASP A 268 26.87 -9.06 11.11
CA ASP A 268 28.25 -8.92 10.59
C ASP A 268 28.46 -7.63 9.79
N GLY A 269 27.67 -6.62 10.11
CA GLY A 269 27.75 -5.30 9.49
C GLY A 269 27.18 -5.26 8.07
N GLY A 270 26.18 -6.08 7.78
CA GLY A 270 25.45 -6.10 6.51
C GLY A 270 26.04 -7.02 5.44
N LYS A 271 27.00 -7.89 5.76
CA LYS A 271 27.62 -8.78 4.78
C LYS A 271 26.76 -10.00 4.46
N SER A 272 26.12 -10.56 5.47
CA SER A 272 25.19 -11.67 5.33
C SER A 272 23.90 -11.43 6.10
N PHE A 273 22.80 -12.02 5.63
CA PHE A 273 21.48 -11.83 6.21
C PHE A 273 20.80 -13.15 6.52
N LYS A 274 20.01 -13.15 7.60
CA LYS A 274 19.08 -14.23 7.93
C LYS A 274 17.67 -13.63 8.08
N LYS A 275 16.67 -14.37 7.65
CA LYS A 275 15.27 -14.00 7.82
C LYS A 275 14.91 -14.01 9.30
N VAL A 276 14.16 -12.99 9.74
CA VAL A 276 13.44 -12.97 11.01
C VAL A 276 11.98 -13.30 10.71
N ASP A 277 11.44 -14.31 11.39
CA ASP A 277 10.04 -14.66 11.22
C ASP A 277 9.15 -13.66 11.94
N THR A 278 8.31 -12.97 11.17
CA THR A 278 7.29 -12.01 11.62
C THR A 278 5.90 -12.59 11.39
N PRO A 279 4.87 -12.18 12.17
CA PRO A 279 3.52 -12.69 12.02
C PRO A 279 2.88 -12.43 10.66
N HIS A 280 3.34 -11.42 9.93
CA HIS A 280 2.93 -11.11 8.57
C HIS A 280 4.14 -10.68 7.73
N GLY A 281 4.03 -10.83 6.42
CA GLY A 281 5.00 -10.29 5.46
C GLY A 281 4.81 -8.79 5.23
N ASP A 282 5.51 -8.28 4.21
CA ASP A 282 5.36 -6.91 3.73
C ASP A 282 5.62 -5.87 4.83
N ASN A 283 6.89 -5.81 5.24
CA ASN A 283 7.32 -5.06 6.41
C ASN A 283 7.75 -3.64 6.01
N HIS A 284 7.19 -2.62 6.68
CA HIS A 284 7.36 -1.22 6.31
C HIS A 284 8.18 -0.40 7.30
N HIS A 285 8.13 -0.71 8.59
CA HIS A 285 8.89 0.03 9.59
C HIS A 285 9.29 -0.84 10.78
N LEU A 286 10.46 -0.55 11.35
CA LEU A 286 10.98 -1.19 12.57
C LEU A 286 11.49 -0.11 13.53
N TRP A 287 10.93 -0.06 14.73
CA TRP A 287 11.51 0.69 15.82
C TRP A 287 12.19 -0.27 16.79
N ILE A 288 13.44 0.05 17.17
CA ILE A 288 14.24 -0.72 18.12
C ILE A 288 14.48 0.16 19.34
N ASN A 289 14.14 -0.33 20.52
CA ASN A 289 14.31 0.43 21.75
C ASN A 289 15.82 0.73 21.99
N PRO A 290 16.20 2.01 22.03
CA PRO A 290 17.61 2.39 22.19
C PRO A 290 18.23 2.00 23.54
N MET A 291 17.40 1.74 24.56
CA MET A 291 17.84 1.31 25.89
C MET A 291 17.82 -0.21 26.09
N ASN A 292 17.11 -0.94 25.20
CA ASN A 292 17.01 -2.41 25.24
C ASN A 292 16.60 -2.94 23.87
N ASN A 293 17.57 -3.32 23.04
CA ASN A 293 17.35 -3.79 21.68
C ASN A 293 16.60 -5.12 21.55
N ASN A 294 16.27 -5.78 22.67
CA ASN A 294 15.34 -6.91 22.65
C ASN A 294 13.88 -6.46 22.45
N ILE A 295 13.57 -5.19 22.72
CA ILE A 295 12.23 -4.63 22.55
C ILE A 295 12.16 -3.92 21.21
N MET A 296 11.28 -4.40 20.34
CA MET A 296 11.08 -3.80 19.01
C MET A 296 9.60 -3.75 18.67
N ILE A 297 9.23 -2.81 17.79
CA ILE A 297 7.93 -2.72 17.17
C ILE A 297 8.12 -2.82 15.66
N ASN A 298 7.45 -3.78 15.03
CA ASN A 298 7.41 -3.94 13.58
C ASN A 298 6.02 -3.57 13.06
N SER A 299 5.95 -2.83 11.98
CA SER A 299 4.72 -2.60 11.22
C SER A 299 4.80 -3.29 9.87
N ASN A 300 3.68 -3.92 9.48
CA ASN A 300 3.53 -4.67 8.24
C ASN A 300 2.08 -4.61 7.74
N ASP A 301 1.81 -5.19 6.57
CA ASP A 301 0.48 -5.15 5.97
C ASP A 301 -0.61 -5.92 6.75
N GLY A 302 -0.24 -6.68 7.76
CA GLY A 302 -1.16 -7.32 8.71
C GLY A 302 -1.46 -6.47 9.95
N GLY A 303 -0.67 -5.43 10.23
CA GLY A 303 -0.79 -4.59 11.43
C GLY A 303 0.55 -4.29 12.11
N ALA A 304 0.57 -4.23 13.44
CA ALA A 304 1.77 -3.99 14.22
C ALA A 304 2.04 -5.15 15.19
N ASN A 305 3.31 -5.45 15.40
CA ASN A 305 3.76 -6.50 16.31
C ASN A 305 4.85 -5.97 17.24
N ILE A 306 4.80 -6.38 18.49
CA ILE A 306 5.80 -6.08 19.50
C ILE A 306 6.53 -7.36 19.88
N THR A 307 7.86 -7.28 19.97
CA THR A 307 8.72 -8.32 20.55
C THR A 307 9.44 -7.78 21.77
N THR A 308 9.74 -8.66 22.72
CA THR A 308 10.56 -8.36 23.90
C THR A 308 11.79 -9.30 24.00
N ASP A 309 12.05 -10.05 22.93
CA ASP A 309 13.09 -11.07 22.86
C ASP A 309 13.89 -11.03 21.54
N ALA A 310 14.06 -9.83 20.98
CA ALA A 310 14.82 -9.56 19.74
C ALA A 310 14.25 -10.29 18.50
N GLY A 311 12.93 -10.43 18.41
CA GLY A 311 12.24 -11.00 17.26
C GLY A 311 12.13 -12.52 17.26
N ARG A 312 12.39 -13.20 18.38
CA ARG A 312 12.18 -14.64 18.52
C ARG A 312 10.69 -14.99 18.68
N SER A 313 9.94 -14.09 19.29
CA SER A 313 8.49 -14.15 19.37
C SER A 313 7.87 -12.76 19.22
N TRP A 314 6.60 -12.71 18.82
CA TRP A 314 5.88 -11.47 18.52
C TRP A 314 4.46 -11.49 19.10
N SER A 315 3.94 -10.31 19.45
CA SER A 315 2.54 -10.15 19.82
C SER A 315 1.60 -10.49 18.65
N THR A 316 0.35 -10.83 18.97
CA THR A 316 -0.66 -11.13 17.96
C THR A 316 -1.12 -9.86 17.22
N GLN A 317 -1.66 -10.05 16.00
CA GLN A 317 -2.39 -9.03 15.23
C GLN A 317 -3.92 -9.20 15.32
N LYS A 318 -4.40 -10.33 15.86
CA LYS A 318 -5.84 -10.65 15.92
C LYS A 318 -6.65 -9.75 16.86
N ASN A 319 -5.99 -8.90 17.63
CA ASN A 319 -6.56 -7.94 18.57
C ASN A 319 -6.56 -6.49 18.05
N GLN A 320 -6.25 -6.29 16.77
CA GLN A 320 -6.19 -4.97 16.12
C GLN A 320 -7.41 -4.82 15.19
N PRO A 321 -8.40 -4.00 15.53
CA PRO A 321 -9.63 -3.85 14.75
C PRO A 321 -9.44 -2.88 13.57
N THR A 322 -8.45 -3.14 12.73
CA THR A 322 -8.13 -2.35 11.54
C THR A 322 -8.12 -3.23 10.32
N SER A 323 -8.67 -2.73 9.21
CA SER A 323 -8.79 -3.46 7.96
C SER A 323 -8.98 -2.50 6.80
N GLN A 324 -8.55 -2.89 5.60
CA GLN A 324 -8.84 -2.19 4.36
C GLN A 324 -9.66 -3.09 3.46
N PHE A 325 -10.96 -2.81 3.33
CA PHE A 325 -11.86 -3.50 2.43
C PHE A 325 -12.00 -2.74 1.11
N TYR A 326 -11.91 -3.43 -0.01
CA TYR A 326 -12.16 -2.84 -1.32
C TYR A 326 -13.64 -2.65 -1.61
N ARG A 327 -14.44 -3.68 -1.27
CA ARG A 327 -15.88 -3.73 -1.53
C ARG A 327 -16.58 -4.51 -0.43
N VAL A 328 -17.88 -4.26 -0.31
CA VAL A 328 -18.76 -4.96 0.63
C VAL A 328 -20.04 -5.37 -0.08
N ILE A 329 -20.48 -6.61 0.15
CA ILE A 329 -21.78 -7.12 -0.27
C ILE A 329 -22.45 -7.82 0.90
N ALA A 330 -23.77 -7.96 0.84
CA ALA A 330 -24.57 -8.67 1.85
C ALA A 330 -25.50 -9.67 1.19
N ASP A 331 -25.68 -10.84 1.83
CA ASP A 331 -26.66 -11.83 1.40
C ASP A 331 -28.07 -11.55 1.95
N SER A 332 -29.04 -12.35 1.55
CA SER A 332 -30.46 -12.24 1.94
C SER A 332 -30.86 -13.12 3.12
N GLN A 333 -29.91 -13.77 3.82
CA GLN A 333 -30.19 -14.64 4.96
C GLN A 333 -30.71 -13.85 6.19
N THR A 334 -31.20 -14.54 7.19
CA THR A 334 -31.58 -13.94 8.48
C THR A 334 -30.94 -14.72 9.62
N PRO A 335 -29.97 -14.14 10.35
CA PRO A 335 -29.32 -12.86 10.11
C PRO A 335 -28.53 -12.87 8.80
N TYR A 336 -28.49 -11.74 8.09
CA TYR A 336 -27.71 -11.64 6.87
C TYR A 336 -26.20 -11.64 7.16
N HIS A 337 -25.42 -12.08 6.20
CA HIS A 337 -23.96 -11.99 6.26
C HIS A 337 -23.46 -10.84 5.41
N VAL A 338 -22.36 -10.26 5.84
CA VAL A 338 -21.59 -9.24 5.10
C VAL A 338 -20.28 -9.88 4.65
N TYR A 339 -19.89 -9.62 3.41
CA TYR A 339 -18.71 -10.19 2.79
C TYR A 339 -17.82 -9.11 2.21
N GLY A 340 -16.51 -9.31 2.24
CA GLY A 340 -15.54 -8.39 1.63
C GLY A 340 -14.16 -9.00 1.45
N GLY A 341 -13.47 -8.56 0.40
CA GLY A 341 -12.03 -8.79 0.21
C GLY A 341 -11.24 -7.77 1.00
N GLN A 342 -10.35 -8.25 1.83
CA GLN A 342 -9.52 -7.47 2.74
C GLN A 342 -8.08 -7.45 2.24
N GLN A 343 -7.57 -6.28 1.89
CA GLN A 343 -6.19 -6.13 1.42
C GLN A 343 -5.22 -6.85 2.35
N ASP A 344 -4.35 -7.67 1.77
CA ASP A 344 -3.31 -8.49 2.40
C ASP A 344 -3.78 -9.56 3.40
N ASN A 345 -5.08 -9.65 3.67
CA ASN A 345 -5.64 -10.49 4.74
C ASN A 345 -6.85 -11.35 4.30
N SER A 346 -6.87 -11.83 3.05
CA SER A 346 -7.88 -12.71 2.48
C SER A 346 -9.28 -12.08 2.30
N ALA A 347 -10.24 -12.88 1.85
CA ALA A 347 -11.66 -12.51 1.79
C ALA A 347 -12.42 -13.16 2.96
N ILE A 348 -13.32 -12.41 3.57
CA ILE A 348 -14.06 -12.86 4.75
C ILE A 348 -15.58 -12.66 4.62
N GLY A 349 -16.30 -13.46 5.38
CA GLY A 349 -17.73 -13.32 5.64
C GLY A 349 -18.02 -13.28 7.13
N ILE A 350 -19.04 -12.52 7.53
CA ILE A 350 -19.44 -12.36 8.92
C ILE A 350 -20.95 -12.11 9.03
N LYS A 351 -21.61 -12.68 10.03
CA LYS A 351 -23.01 -12.36 10.35
C LYS A 351 -23.13 -10.93 10.85
N ASN A 352 -24.21 -10.23 10.46
CA ASN A 352 -24.49 -8.88 10.94
C ASN A 352 -24.85 -8.82 12.44
N ARG A 353 -25.20 -9.95 13.04
CA ARG A 353 -25.46 -10.12 14.47
C ARG A 353 -25.24 -11.56 14.92
N THR A 354 -24.90 -11.73 16.18
CA THR A 354 -24.72 -13.03 16.83
C THR A 354 -25.64 -13.18 18.01
N TYR A 355 -25.77 -14.40 18.56
CA TYR A 355 -26.54 -14.66 19.78
C TYR A 355 -25.80 -14.24 21.06
N GLY A 356 -24.54 -13.86 20.97
CA GLY A 356 -23.73 -13.38 22.09
C GLY A 356 -23.87 -11.88 22.34
N GLY A 357 -23.06 -11.35 23.26
CA GLY A 357 -23.05 -9.94 23.63
C GLY A 357 -22.47 -8.99 22.59
N GLY A 358 -22.06 -9.48 21.42
CA GLY A 358 -21.50 -8.71 20.32
C GLY A 358 -20.83 -9.62 19.28
N ILE A 359 -20.30 -8.99 18.24
CA ILE A 359 -19.51 -9.66 17.20
C ILE A 359 -18.04 -9.66 17.65
N SER A 360 -17.36 -10.78 17.48
CA SER A 360 -15.96 -10.98 17.84
C SER A 360 -15.19 -11.66 16.70
N TRP A 361 -13.88 -11.79 16.85
CA TRP A 361 -13.02 -12.49 15.90
C TRP A 361 -13.42 -13.96 15.64
N LYS A 362 -14.21 -14.58 16.50
CA LYS A 362 -14.73 -15.95 16.33
C LYS A 362 -15.89 -16.05 15.35
N ASP A 363 -16.49 -14.93 15.00
CA ASP A 363 -17.73 -14.88 14.23
C ASP A 363 -17.48 -14.72 12.73
N TRP A 364 -16.29 -14.32 12.32
CA TRP A 364 -15.91 -14.23 10.92
C TRP A 364 -15.23 -15.53 10.42
N TYR A 365 -15.30 -15.76 9.14
CA TYR A 365 -14.71 -16.92 8.48
C TYR A 365 -14.19 -16.55 7.09
N SER A 366 -13.15 -17.26 6.62
CA SER A 366 -12.63 -17.09 5.27
C SER A 366 -13.63 -17.61 4.24
N VAL A 367 -13.70 -16.91 3.10
CA VAL A 367 -14.50 -17.29 1.94
C VAL A 367 -13.64 -17.38 0.69
N ALA A 368 -14.28 -17.61 -0.48
CA ALA A 368 -13.58 -17.65 -1.77
C ALA A 368 -12.79 -16.37 -2.06
N GLY A 369 -11.74 -16.49 -2.84
CA GLY A 369 -10.92 -15.40 -3.31
C GLY A 369 -9.81 -14.98 -2.34
N CYS A 370 -9.26 -13.82 -2.57
CA CYS A 370 -8.16 -13.28 -1.79
C CYS A 370 -8.34 -11.79 -1.48
N GLU A 371 -7.24 -11.11 -1.18
CA GLU A 371 -7.21 -9.70 -0.76
C GLU A 371 -7.94 -8.73 -1.70
N SER A 372 -7.89 -8.95 -3.02
CA SER A 372 -8.52 -8.07 -4.02
C SER A 372 -9.93 -8.54 -4.43
N ALA A 373 -10.58 -9.38 -3.63
CA ALA A 373 -11.80 -10.05 -4.02
C ALA A 373 -12.96 -9.10 -4.34
N PHE A 374 -13.48 -9.21 -5.57
CA PHE A 374 -14.91 -9.10 -5.79
C PHE A 374 -15.55 -10.39 -5.29
N LEU A 375 -16.65 -10.27 -4.59
CA LEU A 375 -17.42 -11.41 -4.11
C LEU A 375 -18.80 -11.40 -4.74
N ALA A 376 -19.31 -12.56 -5.06
CA ALA A 376 -20.68 -12.77 -5.53
C ALA A 376 -21.22 -14.08 -4.99
N PHE A 377 -22.53 -14.15 -4.82
CA PHE A 377 -23.25 -15.36 -4.41
C PHE A 377 -24.62 -15.37 -5.06
N ASP A 378 -25.24 -16.52 -5.01
CA ASP A 378 -26.63 -16.68 -5.41
C ASP A 378 -27.54 -16.49 -4.20
N ASP A 379 -28.47 -15.56 -4.27
CA ASP A 379 -29.46 -15.32 -3.21
C ASP A 379 -30.31 -16.57 -2.88
N LYS A 380 -30.41 -17.51 -3.82
CA LYS A 380 -31.13 -18.78 -3.64
C LYS A 380 -30.23 -19.91 -3.11
N ASP A 381 -28.92 -19.78 -3.23
CA ASP A 381 -27.92 -20.72 -2.74
C ASP A 381 -26.74 -19.95 -2.09
N PRO A 382 -26.96 -19.36 -0.91
CA PRO A 382 -25.95 -18.55 -0.24
C PRO A 382 -24.77 -19.39 0.28
N GLU A 383 -24.83 -20.70 0.16
CA GLU A 383 -23.72 -21.59 0.51
C GLU A 383 -22.63 -21.63 -0.58
N THR A 384 -22.96 -21.23 -1.81
CA THR A 384 -22.02 -21.11 -2.91
C THR A 384 -21.57 -19.64 -3.05
N VAL A 385 -20.28 -19.37 -2.78
CA VAL A 385 -19.67 -18.04 -2.91
C VAL A 385 -18.65 -18.06 -4.03
N TYR A 386 -18.68 -17.04 -4.89
CA TYR A 386 -17.66 -16.76 -5.88
C TYR A 386 -16.77 -15.64 -5.37
N GLY A 387 -15.46 -15.81 -5.45
CA GLY A 387 -14.50 -14.81 -4.99
C GLY A 387 -13.35 -14.65 -5.97
N GLY A 388 -12.98 -13.40 -6.21
CA GLY A 388 -11.87 -13.04 -7.08
C GLY A 388 -10.55 -12.94 -6.34
N CYS A 389 -9.48 -12.92 -7.10
CA CYS A 389 -8.15 -12.56 -6.66
C CYS A 389 -7.49 -11.75 -7.78
N TYR A 390 -6.32 -11.15 -7.51
CA TYR A 390 -5.61 -10.37 -8.52
C TYR A 390 -5.38 -11.17 -9.81
N GLN A 391 -5.20 -10.47 -10.93
CA GLN A 391 -4.98 -11.03 -12.27
C GLN A 391 -6.12 -11.92 -12.78
N GLY A 392 -7.37 -11.64 -12.36
CA GLY A 392 -8.55 -12.33 -12.84
C GLY A 392 -8.70 -13.76 -12.35
N ILE A 393 -8.00 -14.14 -11.29
CA ILE A 393 -8.27 -15.40 -10.61
C ILE A 393 -9.67 -15.33 -10.03
N ILE A 394 -10.46 -16.38 -10.23
CA ILE A 394 -11.81 -16.54 -9.68
C ILE A 394 -11.98 -17.94 -9.14
N GLU A 395 -12.58 -18.04 -7.96
CA GLU A 395 -12.87 -19.28 -7.26
C GLU A 395 -14.36 -19.42 -6.99
N ARG A 396 -14.83 -20.65 -7.00
CA ARG A 396 -16.13 -21.06 -6.47
C ARG A 396 -15.91 -21.86 -5.19
N TRP A 397 -16.41 -21.38 -4.08
CA TRP A 397 -16.29 -22.01 -2.77
C TRP A 397 -17.64 -22.50 -2.28
N ASP A 398 -17.68 -23.72 -1.76
CA ASP A 398 -18.85 -24.33 -1.14
C ASP A 398 -18.66 -24.29 0.38
N ARG A 399 -19.52 -23.54 1.05
CA ARG A 399 -19.43 -23.33 2.50
C ARG A 399 -19.70 -24.60 3.31
N LYS A 400 -20.56 -25.52 2.82
CA LYS A 400 -20.90 -26.77 3.53
C LYS A 400 -19.74 -27.72 3.58
N THR A 401 -19.00 -27.80 2.50
CA THR A 401 -17.86 -28.72 2.35
C THR A 401 -16.52 -28.08 2.61
N GLY A 402 -16.43 -26.75 2.58
CA GLY A 402 -15.19 -26.00 2.64
C GLY A 402 -14.32 -26.13 1.38
N VAL A 403 -14.85 -26.74 0.29
CA VAL A 403 -14.09 -26.99 -0.93
C VAL A 403 -14.11 -25.76 -1.83
N SER A 404 -12.92 -25.32 -2.25
CA SER A 404 -12.72 -24.29 -3.26
C SER A 404 -12.30 -24.92 -4.59
N LYS A 405 -12.87 -24.43 -5.69
CA LYS A 405 -12.49 -24.78 -7.05
C LYS A 405 -12.13 -23.53 -7.82
N GLN A 406 -10.91 -23.47 -8.37
CA GLN A 406 -10.55 -22.41 -9.29
C GLN A 406 -11.32 -22.61 -10.62
N ILE A 407 -11.96 -21.53 -11.07
CA ILE A 407 -12.82 -21.52 -12.26
C ILE A 407 -12.43 -20.44 -13.26
N LYS A 408 -11.16 -20.01 -13.26
CA LYS A 408 -10.65 -18.99 -14.16
C LYS A 408 -10.91 -19.38 -15.62
N GLU A 409 -11.36 -18.43 -16.42
CA GLU A 409 -11.77 -18.60 -17.83
C GLU A 409 -10.61 -18.93 -18.76
N TYR A 410 -9.39 -18.54 -18.43
CA TYR A 410 -8.17 -18.85 -19.16
C TYR A 410 -7.02 -19.05 -18.18
N PRO A 411 -6.40 -20.25 -18.16
CA PRO A 411 -5.37 -20.60 -17.17
C PRO A 411 -4.02 -19.98 -17.53
N GLU A 412 -3.86 -18.68 -17.30
CA GLU A 412 -2.64 -17.93 -17.53
C GLU A 412 -2.02 -17.49 -16.20
N LEU A 413 -0.73 -17.74 -16.03
CA LEU A 413 0.06 -17.19 -14.93
C LEU A 413 0.63 -15.85 -15.38
N SER A 414 0.09 -14.77 -14.82
CA SER A 414 0.46 -13.40 -15.21
C SER A 414 1.55 -12.79 -14.34
N LEU A 415 1.86 -13.38 -13.16
CA LEU A 415 2.92 -12.89 -12.28
C LEU A 415 4.28 -12.87 -13.00
N GLY A 416 4.96 -11.72 -12.94
CA GLY A 416 6.25 -11.54 -13.58
C GLY A 416 6.21 -11.14 -15.05
N ASN A 417 5.03 -11.21 -15.69
CA ASN A 417 4.84 -10.85 -17.09
C ASN A 417 4.26 -9.45 -17.25
N VAL A 418 4.41 -8.87 -18.43
CA VAL A 418 3.89 -7.54 -18.75
C VAL A 418 2.50 -7.62 -19.40
N PRO A 419 1.60 -6.64 -19.17
CA PRO A 419 0.22 -6.69 -19.67
C PRO A 419 0.06 -6.84 -21.19
N LYS A 420 1.04 -6.41 -21.99
CA LYS A 420 1.03 -6.57 -23.46
C LYS A 420 1.05 -8.02 -23.92
N ASP A 421 1.60 -8.92 -23.09
CA ASP A 421 1.78 -10.35 -23.41
C ASP A 421 0.59 -11.18 -22.90
N PHE A 422 -0.34 -10.59 -22.15
CA PHE A 422 -1.53 -11.29 -21.66
C PHE A 422 -2.56 -11.46 -22.77
N LYS A 423 -3.19 -12.64 -22.78
CA LYS A 423 -4.37 -12.87 -23.62
C LYS A 423 -5.53 -11.98 -23.18
N TYR A 424 -5.74 -11.85 -21.86
CA TYR A 424 -6.72 -10.98 -21.25
C TYR A 424 -6.11 -10.17 -20.13
N ARG A 425 -6.40 -8.88 -20.08
CA ARG A 425 -5.98 -7.99 -18.99
C ARG A 425 -7.09 -7.90 -17.96
N PHE A 426 -6.74 -8.10 -16.70
CA PHE A 426 -7.67 -7.95 -15.57
C PHE A 426 -7.19 -6.86 -14.64
N ASN A 427 -8.13 -6.11 -14.08
CA ASN A 427 -7.84 -5.17 -13.00
C ASN A 427 -7.44 -5.94 -11.73
N TRP A 428 -6.80 -5.24 -10.80
CA TRP A 428 -6.55 -5.76 -9.45
C TRP A 428 -7.86 -6.25 -8.80
N ASN A 429 -8.94 -5.47 -8.94
CA ASN A 429 -10.30 -5.84 -8.55
C ASN A 429 -11.14 -6.15 -9.79
N ALA A 430 -11.04 -7.32 -10.35
CA ALA A 430 -11.82 -7.74 -11.50
C ALA A 430 -13.28 -8.06 -11.10
N PRO A 431 -14.31 -7.47 -11.76
CA PRO A 431 -15.69 -7.63 -11.34
C PRO A 431 -16.24 -9.03 -11.57
N ILE A 432 -16.98 -9.54 -10.58
CA ILE A 432 -17.71 -10.81 -10.60
C ILE A 432 -19.16 -10.54 -10.24
N LEU A 433 -20.10 -11.06 -11.02
CA LEU A 433 -21.54 -10.96 -10.74
C LEU A 433 -22.23 -12.30 -10.99
N THR A 434 -23.22 -12.60 -10.19
CA THR A 434 -24.23 -13.63 -10.47
C THR A 434 -25.43 -13.00 -11.18
N SER A 435 -26.06 -13.74 -12.08
CA SER A 435 -27.29 -13.26 -12.75
C SER A 435 -28.46 -13.25 -11.77
N PRO A 436 -29.20 -12.12 -11.66
CA PRO A 436 -30.41 -12.06 -10.85
C PRO A 436 -31.55 -12.97 -11.31
N GLN A 437 -31.52 -13.40 -12.58
CA GLN A 437 -32.57 -14.27 -13.15
C GLN A 437 -32.25 -15.74 -13.04
N ASN A 438 -30.95 -16.12 -13.07
CA ASN A 438 -30.52 -17.50 -13.10
C ASN A 438 -29.19 -17.69 -12.37
N SER A 439 -29.20 -18.34 -11.24
CA SER A 439 -28.06 -18.60 -10.38
C SER A 439 -26.92 -19.45 -10.98
N ASN A 440 -27.19 -20.15 -12.09
CA ASN A 440 -26.13 -20.86 -12.81
C ASN A 440 -25.28 -19.93 -13.68
N ILE A 441 -25.77 -18.71 -13.94
CA ILE A 441 -25.08 -17.73 -14.79
C ILE A 441 -24.23 -16.81 -13.91
N ILE A 442 -22.94 -16.76 -14.23
CA ILE A 442 -22.01 -15.82 -13.62
C ILE A 442 -21.28 -15.06 -14.72
N TYR A 443 -20.87 -13.84 -14.38
CA TYR A 443 -20.11 -12.95 -15.25
C TYR A 443 -18.80 -12.57 -14.58
N HIS A 444 -17.76 -12.50 -15.40
CA HIS A 444 -16.45 -11.99 -15.00
C HIS A 444 -15.92 -11.06 -16.09
N ALA A 445 -15.04 -10.11 -15.75
CA ALA A 445 -14.54 -9.19 -16.76
C ALA A 445 -13.07 -8.83 -16.56
N GLY A 446 -12.36 -8.85 -17.68
CA GLY A 446 -11.05 -8.27 -17.88
C GLY A 446 -11.14 -7.07 -18.83
N ASN A 447 -10.41 -7.08 -19.95
CA ASN A 447 -10.66 -6.13 -21.05
C ASN A 447 -11.88 -6.54 -21.92
N VAL A 448 -12.38 -7.74 -21.74
CA VAL A 448 -13.61 -8.29 -22.33
C VAL A 448 -14.53 -8.82 -21.23
N VAL A 449 -15.81 -9.04 -21.55
CA VAL A 449 -16.77 -9.64 -20.63
C VAL A 449 -16.93 -11.12 -20.93
N PHE A 450 -16.80 -11.92 -19.88
CA PHE A 450 -17.01 -13.38 -19.89
C PHE A 450 -18.34 -13.71 -19.23
N LYS A 451 -19.01 -14.74 -19.73
CA LYS A 451 -20.22 -15.32 -19.17
C LYS A 451 -20.07 -16.82 -19.07
N SER A 452 -20.45 -17.38 -17.94
CA SER A 452 -20.64 -18.81 -17.76
C SER A 452 -22.11 -19.10 -17.50
N SER A 453 -22.63 -20.18 -18.08
CA SER A 453 -24.00 -20.65 -17.87
C SER A 453 -24.08 -21.90 -16.97
N ASP A 454 -22.94 -22.34 -16.43
CA ASP A 454 -22.78 -23.59 -15.67
C ASP A 454 -21.92 -23.43 -14.40
N LYS A 455 -22.08 -22.30 -13.72
CA LYS A 455 -21.36 -21.97 -12.46
C LYS A 455 -19.82 -21.96 -12.63
N GLY A 456 -19.32 -21.49 -13.77
CA GLY A 456 -17.89 -21.32 -14.04
C GLY A 456 -17.16 -22.55 -14.56
N ASN A 457 -17.87 -23.62 -14.94
CA ASN A 457 -17.19 -24.77 -15.54
C ASN A 457 -16.79 -24.51 -16.99
N ASN A 458 -17.57 -23.74 -17.73
CA ASN A 458 -17.27 -23.28 -19.09
C ASN A 458 -17.57 -21.79 -19.23
N TRP A 459 -16.80 -21.11 -20.09
CA TRP A 459 -16.91 -19.67 -20.30
C TRP A 459 -17.05 -19.33 -21.78
N GLU A 460 -17.89 -18.34 -22.07
CA GLU A 460 -18.04 -17.70 -23.39
C GLU A 460 -17.66 -16.22 -23.30
N ILE A 461 -17.05 -15.68 -24.34
CA ILE A 461 -16.77 -14.25 -24.45
C ILE A 461 -17.99 -13.60 -25.10
N ILE A 462 -18.58 -12.61 -24.44
CA ILE A 462 -19.78 -11.91 -24.89
C ILE A 462 -19.53 -10.45 -25.28
N SER A 463 -18.27 -10.03 -25.40
CA SER A 463 -17.91 -8.69 -25.88
C SER A 463 -16.60 -8.69 -26.67
N GLY A 464 -16.34 -7.65 -27.44
CA GLY A 464 -14.99 -7.28 -27.82
C GLY A 464 -14.23 -6.61 -26.67
N ASP A 465 -13.04 -6.08 -26.95
CA ASP A 465 -12.31 -5.23 -26.00
C ASP A 465 -13.10 -3.92 -25.82
N LEU A 466 -13.61 -3.68 -24.60
CA LEU A 466 -14.45 -2.53 -24.27
C LEU A 466 -13.63 -1.33 -23.75
N THR A 467 -12.30 -1.42 -23.77
CA THR A 467 -11.40 -0.41 -23.26
C THR A 467 -10.85 0.48 -24.38
N ARG A 468 -10.07 1.50 -24.04
CA ARG A 468 -9.30 2.29 -25.03
C ARG A 468 -8.17 1.51 -25.66
N ASN A 469 -7.72 0.42 -25.01
CA ASN A 469 -6.68 -0.49 -25.50
C ASN A 469 -5.40 0.22 -25.93
N GLU A 470 -4.90 1.14 -25.11
CA GLU A 470 -3.73 1.97 -25.38
C GLU A 470 -2.44 1.17 -25.19
N LYS A 471 -1.95 0.54 -26.24
CA LYS A 471 -0.82 -0.41 -26.24
C LYS A 471 0.47 0.12 -25.59
N ASN A 472 0.71 1.42 -25.66
CA ASN A 472 1.86 2.07 -25.03
C ASN A 472 1.79 2.12 -23.49
N LYS A 473 0.66 1.75 -22.91
CA LYS A 473 0.42 1.66 -21.46
C LYS A 473 0.42 0.21 -20.92
N HIS A 474 0.78 -0.75 -21.74
CA HIS A 474 0.79 -2.18 -21.39
C HIS A 474 2.22 -2.73 -21.21
N GLY A 475 3.17 -1.86 -20.91
CA GLY A 475 4.57 -2.23 -20.68
C GLY A 475 4.85 -2.70 -19.24
N GLU A 476 6.10 -2.53 -18.83
CA GLU A 476 6.53 -2.82 -17.45
C GLU A 476 5.84 -1.92 -16.45
N GLY A 477 5.35 -2.53 -15.35
CA GLY A 477 4.68 -1.81 -14.27
C GLY A 477 5.61 -0.95 -13.42
N GLY A 478 6.91 -1.24 -13.41
CA GLY A 478 7.94 -0.46 -12.71
C GLY A 478 9.15 -0.18 -13.59
N THR A 479 9.68 1.03 -13.53
CA THR A 479 10.86 1.48 -14.29
C THR A 479 11.68 2.49 -13.47
N PRO A 480 13.00 2.71 -13.78
CA PRO A 480 13.79 2.00 -14.79
C PRO A 480 14.48 0.73 -14.25
N TYR A 481 14.44 0.44 -12.94
CA TYR A 481 15.28 -0.60 -12.33
C TYR A 481 14.54 -1.87 -11.95
N THR A 482 13.35 -1.72 -11.35
CA THR A 482 12.55 -2.85 -10.85
C THR A 482 11.21 -2.87 -11.54
N ASN A 483 10.91 -3.96 -12.28
CA ASN A 483 9.59 -4.16 -12.84
C ASN A 483 8.58 -4.51 -11.74
N GLU A 484 7.43 -3.85 -11.74
CA GLU A 484 6.28 -4.27 -10.94
C GLU A 484 5.47 -5.31 -11.74
N ALA A 485 5.28 -6.45 -11.16
CA ALA A 485 4.69 -7.59 -11.85
C ALA A 485 3.58 -8.28 -11.06
N ALA A 486 3.11 -7.68 -9.97
CA ALA A 486 2.00 -8.21 -9.17
C ALA A 486 0.63 -8.01 -9.84
N GLY A 487 0.53 -7.11 -10.82
CA GLY A 487 -0.68 -6.86 -11.60
C GLY A 487 -1.53 -5.69 -11.10
N GLY A 488 -1.05 -4.92 -10.14
CA GLY A 488 -1.68 -3.66 -9.71
C GLY A 488 -1.60 -2.55 -10.77
N GLU A 489 -0.74 -2.71 -11.76
CA GLU A 489 -0.49 -1.82 -12.89
C GLU A 489 -1.23 -2.23 -14.18
N ASN A 490 -2.06 -3.27 -14.13
CA ASN A 490 -2.88 -3.65 -15.27
C ASN A 490 -3.91 -2.55 -15.55
N TYR A 491 -3.86 -2.02 -16.75
CA TYR A 491 -4.67 -0.89 -17.20
C TYR A 491 -5.40 -1.20 -18.49
N ASN A 492 -6.39 -0.40 -18.85
CA ASN A 492 -7.37 -0.67 -19.89
C ASN A 492 -8.13 -1.97 -19.59
N THR A 493 -8.83 -1.98 -18.47
CA THR A 493 -9.62 -3.10 -17.96
C THR A 493 -11.03 -2.65 -17.57
N ILE A 494 -11.96 -3.59 -17.51
CA ILE A 494 -13.30 -3.35 -16.99
C ILE A 494 -13.22 -3.40 -15.46
N MET A 495 -13.69 -2.33 -14.81
CA MET A 495 -13.66 -2.15 -13.36
C MET A 495 -15.02 -2.38 -12.70
N SER A 496 -16.10 -2.22 -13.44
CA SER A 496 -17.47 -2.41 -12.94
C SER A 496 -18.37 -3.04 -13.97
N LEU A 497 -19.27 -3.92 -13.51
CA LEU A 497 -20.36 -4.50 -14.25
C LEU A 497 -21.66 -4.27 -13.48
N ALA A 498 -22.78 -4.09 -14.20
CA ALA A 498 -24.11 -4.08 -13.61
C ALA A 498 -25.09 -4.79 -14.55
N ILE A 499 -25.95 -5.65 -13.99
CA ILE A 499 -26.95 -6.42 -14.72
C ILE A 499 -28.31 -5.99 -14.24
N SER A 500 -29.23 -5.74 -15.20
CA SER A 500 -30.60 -5.37 -14.87
C SER A 500 -31.30 -6.53 -14.16
N LYS A 501 -31.94 -6.22 -13.02
CA LYS A 501 -32.74 -7.19 -12.27
C LYS A 501 -34.06 -7.54 -12.97
N LYS A 502 -34.48 -6.75 -13.99
CA LYS A 502 -35.70 -6.98 -14.75
C LYS A 502 -35.46 -7.72 -16.06
N ASP A 503 -34.29 -7.49 -16.67
CA ASP A 503 -33.93 -8.03 -17.97
C ASP A 503 -32.43 -8.39 -17.96
N GLY A 504 -32.12 -9.68 -17.87
CA GLY A 504 -30.74 -10.17 -17.82
C GLY A 504 -29.93 -9.93 -19.10
N ASP A 505 -30.57 -9.55 -20.19
CA ASP A 505 -29.91 -9.15 -21.44
C ASP A 505 -29.38 -7.72 -21.40
N VAL A 506 -29.79 -6.93 -20.41
CA VAL A 506 -29.32 -5.55 -20.22
C VAL A 506 -28.13 -5.54 -19.25
N ILE A 507 -26.94 -5.29 -19.79
CA ILE A 507 -25.67 -5.29 -19.02
C ILE A 507 -24.89 -4.00 -19.31
N TRP A 508 -24.36 -3.41 -18.26
CA TRP A 508 -23.50 -2.24 -18.32
C TRP A 508 -22.08 -2.62 -17.92
N ALA A 509 -21.09 -2.02 -18.57
CA ALA A 509 -19.68 -2.18 -18.25
C ALA A 509 -19.00 -0.82 -18.16
N GLY A 510 -18.27 -0.60 -17.08
CA GLY A 510 -17.46 0.59 -16.84
C GLY A 510 -15.99 0.24 -16.73
N THR A 511 -15.12 1.04 -17.36
CA THR A 511 -13.68 0.76 -17.45
C THR A 511 -12.86 1.67 -16.53
N ASP A 512 -11.60 1.28 -16.27
CA ASP A 512 -10.63 2.09 -15.52
C ASP A 512 -10.08 3.27 -16.32
N ASP A 513 -10.28 3.28 -17.64
CA ASP A 513 -9.89 4.35 -18.57
C ASP A 513 -11.05 5.28 -18.98
N GLY A 514 -12.23 5.15 -18.31
CA GLY A 514 -13.33 6.07 -18.34
C GLY A 514 -14.34 5.84 -19.47
N LEU A 515 -14.48 4.62 -19.98
CA LEU A 515 -15.53 4.27 -20.93
C LEU A 515 -16.71 3.59 -20.23
N ILE A 516 -17.91 3.81 -20.75
CA ILE A 516 -19.14 3.17 -20.31
C ILE A 516 -19.81 2.53 -21.53
N HIS A 517 -20.09 1.23 -21.43
CA HIS A 517 -20.73 0.46 -22.49
C HIS A 517 -22.01 -0.17 -22.00
N LEU A 518 -22.97 -0.34 -22.91
CA LEU A 518 -24.27 -0.95 -22.68
C LEU A 518 -24.55 -2.00 -23.75
N THR A 519 -25.01 -3.17 -23.34
CA THR A 519 -25.73 -4.13 -24.20
C THR A 519 -27.18 -4.24 -23.75
N LYS A 520 -28.09 -4.48 -24.69
CA LYS A 520 -29.52 -4.77 -24.45
C LYS A 520 -29.95 -6.12 -25.03
N ASN A 521 -29.00 -6.96 -25.41
CA ASN A 521 -29.25 -8.24 -26.08
C ASN A 521 -28.25 -9.33 -25.62
N GLY A 522 -27.89 -9.32 -24.34
CA GLY A 522 -27.07 -10.36 -23.71
C GLY A 522 -25.63 -10.39 -24.20
N GLY A 523 -25.10 -9.27 -24.69
CA GLY A 523 -23.72 -9.18 -25.17
C GLY A 523 -23.53 -9.33 -26.67
N LYS A 524 -24.60 -9.60 -27.46
CA LYS A 524 -24.49 -9.71 -28.93
C LYS A 524 -23.99 -8.42 -29.57
N ASN A 525 -24.39 -7.26 -29.02
CA ASN A 525 -23.94 -5.94 -29.46
C ASN A 525 -23.70 -5.06 -28.24
N TRP A 526 -22.61 -4.30 -28.24
CA TRP A 526 -22.26 -3.32 -27.22
C TRP A 526 -22.19 -1.91 -27.83
N VAL A 527 -22.77 -0.96 -27.14
CA VAL A 527 -22.79 0.45 -27.54
C VAL A 527 -22.01 1.26 -26.53
N ASN A 528 -21.05 2.05 -26.97
CA ASN A 528 -20.38 3.02 -26.11
C ASN A 528 -21.34 4.19 -25.84
N ILE A 529 -21.69 4.37 -24.60
CA ILE A 529 -22.60 5.39 -24.10
C ILE A 529 -21.93 6.40 -23.18
N THR A 530 -20.60 6.44 -23.20
CA THR A 530 -19.81 7.36 -22.38
C THR A 530 -20.28 8.80 -22.60
N PRO A 531 -20.66 9.54 -21.54
CA PRO A 531 -21.08 10.93 -21.67
C PRO A 531 -20.02 11.79 -22.33
N LYS A 532 -20.45 12.68 -23.25
CA LYS A 532 -19.53 13.62 -23.88
C LYS A 532 -18.87 14.52 -22.84
N GLY A 533 -17.54 14.60 -22.87
CA GLY A 533 -16.76 15.42 -21.94
C GLY A 533 -16.37 14.72 -20.63
N LEU A 534 -16.78 13.48 -20.40
CA LEU A 534 -16.25 12.69 -19.30
C LEU A 534 -14.73 12.48 -19.49
N LYS A 535 -13.95 12.90 -18.50
CA LYS A 535 -12.48 12.72 -18.53
C LYS A 535 -12.13 11.25 -18.28
N PRO A 536 -10.99 10.76 -18.80
CA PRO A 536 -10.45 9.45 -18.41
C PRO A 536 -10.34 9.32 -16.90
N GLY A 537 -10.80 8.20 -16.37
CA GLY A 537 -10.81 7.90 -14.94
C GLY A 537 -11.57 6.60 -14.68
N ILE A 538 -11.47 6.09 -13.48
CA ILE A 538 -12.09 4.82 -13.10
C ILE A 538 -13.61 4.97 -13.01
N ILE A 539 -14.34 4.13 -13.74
CA ILE A 539 -15.78 3.91 -13.53
C ILE A 539 -15.94 2.84 -12.46
N ASN A 540 -15.84 3.28 -11.21
CA ASN A 540 -15.70 2.39 -10.06
C ASN A 540 -16.99 1.62 -9.73
N SER A 541 -18.17 2.18 -10.02
CA SER A 541 -19.46 1.57 -9.73
C SER A 541 -20.50 2.03 -10.71
N ILE A 542 -21.40 1.12 -11.08
CA ILE A 542 -22.61 1.39 -11.84
C ILE A 542 -23.76 0.79 -11.05
N ASP A 543 -24.77 1.60 -10.74
CA ASP A 543 -26.00 1.14 -10.07
C ASP A 543 -27.20 1.38 -10.97
N LEU A 544 -28.08 0.38 -11.03
CA LEU A 544 -29.27 0.39 -11.87
C LEU A 544 -30.51 0.63 -11.03
N SER A 545 -31.27 1.69 -11.36
CA SER A 545 -32.51 2.01 -10.67
C SER A 545 -33.52 0.85 -10.72
N TRP A 546 -34.16 0.60 -9.60
CA TRP A 546 -35.30 -0.33 -9.45
C TRP A 546 -36.61 0.25 -10.01
N PHE A 547 -36.67 1.58 -10.16
CA PHE A 547 -37.91 2.26 -10.56
C PHE A 547 -38.12 2.18 -12.05
N LEU A 548 -39.35 1.91 -12.41
CA LEU A 548 -39.86 2.03 -13.78
C LEU A 548 -39.88 3.50 -14.19
N LYS A 549 -39.81 3.73 -15.51
CA LYS A 549 -40.05 5.00 -16.19
C LYS A 549 -40.89 5.95 -15.36
N CYS A 550 -40.43 7.17 -15.15
CA CYS A 550 -41.33 8.27 -14.87
C CYS A 550 -42.38 8.28 -15.95
N SER A 551 -43.64 8.44 -15.58
CA SER A 551 -44.80 8.43 -16.47
C SER A 551 -44.76 9.53 -17.55
N ASP A 552 -43.78 10.44 -17.46
CA ASP A 552 -43.56 11.59 -18.35
C ASP A 552 -42.49 11.36 -19.44
N GLY A 553 -41.91 10.16 -19.52
CA GLY A 553 -40.90 9.84 -20.54
C GLY A 553 -39.50 10.40 -20.27
N SER A 554 -39.23 11.05 -19.13
CA SER A 554 -37.88 11.43 -18.72
C SER A 554 -37.10 10.21 -18.25
N HIS A 555 -35.87 10.07 -18.73
CA HIS A 555 -34.95 8.98 -18.37
C HIS A 555 -33.92 9.46 -17.34
#